data_bdb934f7e156af141ddb350d7cc322c3
#
_entry.id   bdb934f7e156af141ddb350d7cc322c3
#
_cell.length_a   1.000
_cell.length_b   1.000
_cell.length_c   1.000
_cell.angle_alpha   90.00
_cell.angle_beta   90.00
_cell.angle_gamma   90.00
#
_symmetry.space_group_name_H-M   'P 1'
#
loop_
_entity.id
_entity.type
_entity.pdbx_description
1 polymer ?
#
loop_
_entity_poly.entity_id
_entity_poly.type
_entity_poly.pdbx_seq_one_letter_code
_entity_poly.pdbx_strand_id
1 'polypeptide(L)'
;TLPTRTKSNIEYDEESGVWVYGDRTSTRSANSVRGARKLLKATYTIDFLARQLEEGRSSTLRELYYLSESWDADEAAFSDQDESNQLIEDLEIVSEVTREDFHMRPEESGATLMGPLELREQTRRGEREIHCQEDVGEGGYQIPNNPDTIDFLDHDVDFILCVETGGMRDRLVENGFDTDYNALIVHLKGQPARATRRITKRLHDELGLPVVVFTDGDPWSYRIYGSVAYGSI
;
A
#
# COMPACT_ATOMS: atom_id res chain seq x y z
N THR A 1 0.98 22.66 10.73
CA THR A 1 2.37 22.24 10.97
C THR A 1 2.50 20.76 10.59
N LEU A 2 3.53 20.41 9.87
CA LEU A 2 3.77 19.05 9.37
C LEU A 2 5.16 18.59 9.79
N PRO A 3 5.38 17.29 10.03
CA PRO A 3 6.71 16.76 10.28
C PRO A 3 7.63 17.04 9.09
N THR A 4 8.89 17.31 9.39
CA THR A 4 9.91 17.53 8.36
C THR A 4 10.32 16.18 7.78
N ARG A 5 10.21 16.00 6.46
CA ARG A 5 10.52 14.75 5.75
C ARG A 5 12.00 14.58 5.41
N THR A 6 12.87 14.89 6.33
CA THR A 6 14.31 14.64 6.17
C THR A 6 14.69 13.32 6.81
N LYS A 7 15.66 12.61 6.25
CA LYS A 7 16.16 11.34 6.84
C LYS A 7 16.57 11.49 8.31
N SER A 8 17.02 12.70 8.70
CA SER A 8 17.41 13.00 10.08
C SER A 8 16.22 13.23 11.04
N ASN A 9 14.99 13.16 10.55
CA ASN A 9 13.75 13.26 11.34
C ASN A 9 12.89 12.00 11.21
N ILE A 10 13.47 10.90 10.75
CA ILE A 10 12.83 9.59 10.70
C ILE A 10 13.48 8.76 11.80
N GLU A 11 12.67 8.25 12.70
CA GLU A 11 13.06 7.49 13.87
C GLU A 11 12.38 6.12 13.86
N TYR A 12 13.05 5.12 14.39
CA TYR A 12 12.44 3.81 14.56
C TYR A 12 11.78 3.76 15.93
N ASP A 13 10.48 3.59 15.96
CA ASP A 13 9.72 3.40 17.18
C ASP A 13 9.77 1.93 17.61
N GLU A 14 10.49 1.64 18.69
CA GLU A 14 10.65 0.27 19.20
C GLU A 14 9.34 -0.32 19.74
N GLU A 15 8.38 0.51 20.17
CA GLU A 15 7.11 0.05 20.72
C GLU A 15 6.16 -0.43 19.63
N SER A 16 6.02 0.35 18.55
CA SER A 16 5.18 -0.03 17.42
C SER A 16 5.90 -0.87 16.36
N GLY A 17 7.24 -0.93 16.41
CA GLY A 17 8.08 -1.66 15.45
C GLY A 17 8.11 -1.05 14.04
N VAL A 18 7.79 0.24 13.88
CA VAL A 18 7.74 0.92 12.58
C VAL A 18 8.56 2.21 12.59
N TRP A 19 8.87 2.71 11.39
CA TRP A 19 9.48 4.02 11.22
C TRP A 19 8.43 5.11 11.37
N VAL A 20 8.74 6.14 12.16
CA VAL A 20 7.88 7.29 12.43
C VAL A 20 8.63 8.59 12.18
N TYR A 21 7.89 9.68 12.01
CA TYR A 21 8.50 11.01 11.99
C TYR A 21 8.79 11.47 13.42
N GLY A 22 9.99 11.99 13.64
CA GLY A 22 10.38 12.63 14.90
C GLY A 22 9.78 14.04 15.07
N ASP A 23 10.22 14.75 16.11
CA ASP A 23 9.62 16.00 16.58
C ASP A 23 9.84 17.22 15.69
N ARG A 24 10.71 17.14 14.67
CA ARG A 24 10.99 18.29 13.79
C ARG A 24 9.81 18.55 12.87
N THR A 25 9.28 19.75 12.95
CA THR A 25 8.13 20.17 12.15
C THR A 25 8.44 21.37 11.25
N SER A 26 7.67 21.52 10.18
CA SER A 26 7.65 22.68 9.30
C SER A 26 6.23 23.23 9.18
N THR A 27 6.10 24.55 9.02
CA THR A 27 4.81 25.21 8.88
C THR A 27 4.53 25.52 7.41
N ARG A 28 3.37 25.15 6.92
CA ARG A 28 2.84 25.62 5.63
C ARG A 28 2.16 26.96 5.84
N SER A 29 2.56 27.99 5.10
CA SER A 29 1.97 29.32 5.21
C SER A 29 1.86 30.01 3.85
N ALA A 30 0.93 30.96 3.69
CA ALA A 30 0.75 31.76 2.49
C ALA A 30 1.62 33.03 2.46
N ASN A 31 2.59 33.16 3.36
CA ASN A 31 3.43 34.39 3.48
C ASN A 31 4.40 34.59 2.30
N SER A 32 4.46 33.65 1.39
CA SER A 32 5.24 33.74 0.14
C SER A 32 4.41 33.21 -1.03
N VAL A 33 4.75 33.64 -2.24
CA VAL A 33 4.09 33.14 -3.48
C VAL A 33 4.15 31.62 -3.57
N ARG A 34 5.30 31.02 -3.24
CA ARG A 34 5.47 29.58 -3.22
C ARG A 34 4.57 28.91 -2.17
N GLY A 35 4.48 29.48 -0.99
CA GLY A 35 3.61 28.99 0.08
C GLY A 35 2.12 29.12 -0.29
N ALA A 36 1.73 30.26 -0.85
CA ALA A 36 0.36 30.50 -1.32
C ALA A 36 -0.06 29.49 -2.40
N ARG A 37 0.83 29.21 -3.40
CA ARG A 37 0.55 28.17 -4.43
C ARG A 37 0.40 26.79 -3.83
N LYS A 38 1.21 26.40 -2.85
CA LYS A 38 1.06 25.12 -2.17
C LYS A 38 -0.27 24.99 -1.45
N LEU A 39 -0.73 26.05 -0.78
CA LEU A 39 -2.03 26.04 -0.11
C LEU A 39 -3.18 26.02 -1.12
N LEU A 40 -3.06 26.74 -2.25
CA LEU A 40 -4.02 26.67 -3.34
C LEU A 40 -4.17 25.25 -3.87
N LYS A 41 -3.05 24.58 -4.21
CA LYS A 41 -3.03 23.18 -4.66
C LYS A 41 -3.68 22.26 -3.62
N ALA A 42 -3.36 22.44 -2.34
CA ALA A 42 -3.97 21.67 -1.26
C ALA A 42 -5.50 21.86 -1.20
N THR A 43 -5.99 23.07 -1.38
CA THR A 43 -7.44 23.35 -1.39
C THR A 43 -8.15 22.65 -2.55
N TYR A 44 -7.60 22.74 -3.76
CA TYR A 44 -8.15 22.05 -4.93
C TYR A 44 -8.12 20.52 -4.78
N THR A 45 -7.03 20.00 -4.22
CA THR A 45 -6.91 18.56 -3.95
C THR A 45 -7.93 18.11 -2.91
N ILE A 46 -8.11 18.85 -1.81
CA ILE A 46 -9.12 18.52 -0.78
C ILE A 46 -10.54 18.56 -1.38
N ASP A 47 -10.87 19.56 -2.17
CA ASP A 47 -12.17 19.64 -2.85
C ASP A 47 -12.38 18.44 -3.81
N PHE A 48 -11.36 18.09 -4.57
CA PHE A 48 -11.39 16.90 -5.43
C PHE A 48 -11.62 15.61 -4.65
N LEU A 49 -10.87 15.39 -3.56
CA LEU A 49 -11.01 14.20 -2.72
C LEU A 49 -12.38 14.16 -2.02
N ALA A 50 -12.90 15.29 -1.55
CA ALA A 50 -14.22 15.35 -0.95
C ALA A 50 -15.32 14.94 -1.96
N ARG A 51 -15.29 15.48 -3.17
CA ARG A 51 -16.23 15.08 -4.25
C ARG A 51 -16.10 13.61 -4.59
N GLN A 52 -14.87 13.09 -4.70
CA GLN A 52 -14.62 11.69 -4.97
C GLN A 52 -15.25 10.77 -3.92
N LEU A 53 -15.14 11.13 -2.64
CA LEU A 53 -15.78 10.42 -1.54
C LEU A 53 -17.32 10.49 -1.61
N GLU A 54 -17.88 11.67 -1.83
CA GLU A 54 -19.33 11.88 -1.97
C GLU A 54 -19.93 11.09 -3.14
N GLU A 55 -19.20 10.98 -4.26
CA GLU A 55 -19.64 10.25 -5.44
C GLU A 55 -19.33 8.74 -5.40
N GLY A 56 -18.63 8.27 -4.36
CA GLY A 56 -18.19 6.87 -4.24
C GLY A 56 -17.22 6.44 -5.35
N ARG A 57 -16.48 7.40 -5.91
CA ARG A 57 -15.46 7.16 -6.94
C ARG A 57 -14.09 6.95 -6.30
N SER A 58 -13.15 6.57 -7.14
CA SER A 58 -11.74 6.43 -6.75
C SER A 58 -10.85 6.82 -7.91
N SER A 59 -9.64 7.29 -7.60
CA SER A 59 -8.61 7.63 -8.58
C SER A 59 -7.25 7.13 -8.13
N THR A 60 -6.29 7.12 -9.05
CA THR A 60 -4.88 6.89 -8.73
C THR A 60 -4.16 8.21 -8.49
N LEU A 61 -2.97 8.16 -7.87
CA LEU A 61 -2.11 9.34 -7.73
C LEU A 61 -1.76 9.97 -9.08
N ARG A 62 -1.60 9.14 -10.10
CA ARG A 62 -1.30 9.59 -11.46
C ARG A 62 -2.49 10.28 -12.12
N GLU A 63 -3.70 9.75 -11.92
CA GLU A 63 -4.93 10.41 -12.39
C GLU A 63 -5.11 11.78 -11.73
N LEU A 64 -4.85 11.89 -10.42
CA LEU A 64 -4.88 13.17 -9.73
C LEU A 64 -3.92 14.19 -10.37
N TYR A 65 -2.70 13.77 -10.70
CA TYR A 65 -1.74 14.62 -11.40
C TYR A 65 -2.30 15.15 -12.72
N TYR A 66 -2.80 14.27 -13.60
CA TYR A 66 -3.37 14.69 -14.89
C TYR A 66 -4.67 15.49 -14.76
N LEU A 67 -5.54 15.15 -13.81
CA LEU A 67 -6.76 15.90 -13.56
C LEU A 67 -6.49 17.32 -13.11
N SER A 68 -5.38 17.55 -12.39
CA SER A 68 -4.98 18.90 -11.97
C SER A 68 -4.73 19.87 -13.15
N GLU A 69 -4.36 19.36 -14.33
CA GLU A 69 -4.17 20.15 -15.55
C GLU A 69 -5.50 20.73 -16.09
N SER A 70 -6.63 20.15 -15.69
CA SER A 70 -7.98 20.59 -16.08
C SER A 70 -8.65 21.52 -15.08
N TRP A 71 -7.99 21.85 -13.95
CA TRP A 71 -8.55 22.77 -12.97
C TRP A 71 -8.62 24.21 -13.54
N ASP A 72 -9.58 24.99 -13.07
CA ASP A 72 -9.87 26.33 -13.56
C ASP A 72 -8.83 27.40 -13.15
N ALA A 73 -7.86 27.03 -12.31
CA ALA A 73 -6.72 27.85 -11.93
C ALA A 73 -5.41 27.15 -12.34
N ASP A 74 -4.71 27.70 -13.33
CA ASP A 74 -3.43 27.16 -13.83
C ASP A 74 -2.39 26.97 -12.73
N GLU A 75 -2.38 27.86 -11.73
CA GLU A 75 -1.46 27.78 -10.60
C GLU A 75 -1.77 26.63 -9.62
N ALA A 76 -2.96 26.04 -9.71
CA ALA A 76 -3.34 24.88 -8.92
C ALA A 76 -2.83 23.56 -9.54
N ALA A 77 -2.52 23.51 -10.83
CA ALA A 77 -1.95 22.35 -11.49
C ALA A 77 -0.59 21.96 -10.89
N PHE A 78 -0.34 20.65 -10.78
CA PHE A 78 0.94 20.14 -10.31
C PHE A 78 2.00 20.27 -11.39
N SER A 79 3.23 20.59 -10.98
CA SER A 79 4.37 20.70 -11.89
C SER A 79 4.92 19.33 -12.32
N ASP A 80 4.77 18.33 -11.45
CA ASP A 80 5.19 16.95 -11.67
C ASP A 80 4.42 15.99 -10.74
N GLN A 81 4.56 14.69 -11.00
CA GLN A 81 3.93 13.63 -10.24
C GLN A 81 4.39 13.62 -8.77
N ASP A 82 5.67 13.96 -8.51
CA ASP A 82 6.22 13.94 -7.15
C ASP A 82 5.56 15.02 -6.28
N GLU A 83 5.23 16.17 -6.84
CA GLU A 83 4.53 17.24 -6.13
C GLU A 83 3.11 16.78 -5.71
N SER A 84 2.37 16.09 -6.58
CA SER A 84 1.06 15.53 -6.24
C SER A 84 1.16 14.45 -5.16
N ASN A 85 2.14 13.54 -5.29
CA ASN A 85 2.37 12.48 -4.31
C ASN A 85 2.69 13.06 -2.92
N GLN A 86 3.60 14.04 -2.85
CA GLN A 86 3.96 14.70 -1.59
C GLN A 86 2.79 15.43 -0.95
N LEU A 87 1.87 15.97 -1.74
CA LEU A 87 0.69 16.64 -1.19
C LEU A 87 -0.29 15.63 -0.59
N ILE A 88 -0.53 14.49 -1.22
CA ILE A 88 -1.36 13.42 -0.64
C ILE A 88 -0.74 12.91 0.66
N GLU A 89 0.57 12.69 0.72
CA GLU A 89 1.25 12.33 1.97
C GLU A 89 1.13 13.42 3.05
N ASP A 90 1.18 14.72 2.68
CA ASP A 90 0.90 15.82 3.62
C ASP A 90 -0.53 15.73 4.17
N LEU A 91 -1.50 15.36 3.33
CA LEU A 91 -2.90 15.22 3.73
C LEU A 91 -3.11 13.98 4.62
N GLU A 92 -2.48 12.84 4.34
CA GLU A 92 -2.50 11.66 5.21
C GLU A 92 -2.08 12.02 6.64
N ILE A 93 -0.99 12.80 6.77
CA ILE A 93 -0.46 13.22 8.09
C ILE A 93 -1.41 14.20 8.80
N VAL A 94 -1.99 15.15 8.06
CA VAL A 94 -2.87 16.18 8.66
C VAL A 94 -4.21 15.61 9.10
N SER A 95 -4.74 14.66 8.36
CA SER A 95 -6.04 14.05 8.61
C SER A 95 -5.97 12.79 9.48
N GLU A 96 -4.75 12.28 9.72
CA GLU A 96 -4.52 11.04 10.48
C GLU A 96 -5.23 9.81 9.88
N VAL A 97 -5.46 9.84 8.55
CA VAL A 97 -6.05 8.73 7.78
C VAL A 97 -5.16 8.38 6.61
N THR A 98 -5.38 7.22 6.01
CA THR A 98 -4.58 6.75 4.88
C THR A 98 -5.16 7.25 3.55
N ARG A 99 -4.34 7.24 2.48
CA ARG A 99 -4.82 7.61 1.12
C ARG A 99 -5.93 6.69 0.61
N GLU A 100 -5.99 5.46 1.08
CA GLU A 100 -7.07 4.53 0.78
C GLU A 100 -8.41 5.02 1.34
N ASP A 101 -8.41 5.68 2.50
CA ASP A 101 -9.61 6.30 3.09
C ASP A 101 -10.09 7.50 2.26
N PHE A 102 -9.21 8.13 1.49
CA PHE A 102 -9.56 9.11 0.46
C PHE A 102 -9.99 8.48 -0.87
N HIS A 103 -10.11 7.16 -0.96
CA HIS A 103 -10.33 6.41 -2.19
C HIS A 103 -9.22 6.60 -3.24
N MET A 104 -8.00 6.92 -2.81
CA MET A 104 -6.84 6.94 -3.69
C MET A 104 -6.27 5.54 -3.85
N ARG A 105 -6.25 5.02 -5.07
CA ARG A 105 -5.78 3.66 -5.37
C ARG A 105 -4.30 3.67 -5.74
N PRO A 106 -3.52 2.65 -5.35
CA PRO A 106 -2.20 2.44 -5.90
C PRO A 106 -2.29 2.09 -7.40
N GLU A 107 -1.30 2.51 -8.19
CA GLU A 107 -1.24 2.21 -9.63
C GLU A 107 -0.87 0.75 -9.91
N GLU A 108 -0.10 0.16 -9.03
CA GLU A 108 0.43 -1.19 -9.21
C GLU A 108 -0.64 -2.22 -8.85
N SER A 109 -0.95 -3.08 -9.81
CA SER A 109 -1.76 -4.28 -9.56
C SER A 109 -1.09 -5.12 -8.49
N GLY A 110 -1.86 -5.53 -7.49
CA GLY A 110 -1.39 -6.28 -6.35
C GLY A 110 -0.58 -7.51 -6.74
N ALA A 111 0.25 -7.93 -5.85
CA ALA A 111 0.90 -9.22 -5.84
C ALA A 111 -0.13 -10.35 -5.70
N THR A 112 0.30 -11.58 -5.64
CA THR A 112 -0.60 -12.74 -5.52
C THR A 112 -0.39 -13.49 -4.22
N LEU A 113 -1.46 -14.13 -3.75
CA LEU A 113 -1.45 -15.08 -2.64
C LEU A 113 -1.67 -16.51 -3.17
N MET A 114 -0.99 -17.49 -2.57
CA MET A 114 -1.19 -18.90 -2.86
C MET A 114 -0.96 -19.71 -1.58
N GLY A 115 -1.93 -20.50 -1.18
CA GLY A 115 -1.84 -21.33 0.01
C GLY A 115 -3.20 -21.57 0.69
N PRO A 116 -3.25 -22.36 1.78
CA PRO A 116 -4.48 -22.81 2.42
C PRO A 116 -5.13 -21.70 3.28
N LEU A 117 -5.59 -20.65 2.63
CA LEU A 117 -6.31 -19.52 3.21
C LEU A 117 -7.65 -19.36 2.54
N GLU A 118 -8.72 -19.30 3.32
CA GLU A 118 -10.05 -18.93 2.86
C GLU A 118 -10.33 -17.46 3.17
N LEU A 119 -10.78 -16.72 2.18
CA LEU A 119 -11.10 -15.31 2.30
C LEU A 119 -12.45 -14.98 1.66
N ARG A 120 -13.05 -13.86 2.07
CA ARG A 120 -14.24 -13.28 1.47
C ARG A 120 -13.90 -11.94 0.88
N GLU A 121 -14.30 -11.70 -0.36
CA GLU A 121 -14.19 -10.41 -1.02
C GLU A 121 -15.54 -9.83 -1.41
N GLN A 122 -15.65 -8.51 -1.38
CA GLN A 122 -16.80 -7.79 -1.89
C GLN A 122 -16.69 -7.64 -3.41
N THR A 123 -17.70 -8.14 -4.13
CA THR A 123 -17.77 -8.00 -5.58
C THR A 123 -19.01 -7.21 -5.99
N ARG A 124 -19.10 -6.81 -7.27
CA ARG A 124 -20.31 -6.15 -7.80
C ARG A 124 -21.59 -7.01 -7.75
N ARG A 125 -21.44 -8.32 -7.56
CA ARG A 125 -22.56 -9.28 -7.46
C ARG A 125 -22.85 -9.70 -6.02
N GLY A 126 -22.17 -9.13 -5.06
CA GLY A 126 -22.23 -9.48 -3.66
C GLY A 126 -20.93 -10.12 -3.15
N GLU A 127 -20.98 -10.76 -2.02
CA GLU A 127 -19.85 -11.43 -1.40
C GLU A 127 -19.46 -12.70 -2.16
N ARG A 128 -18.17 -12.97 -2.22
CA ARG A 128 -17.59 -14.18 -2.77
C ARG A 128 -16.57 -14.75 -1.81
N GLU A 129 -16.71 -16.02 -1.45
CA GLU A 129 -15.72 -16.78 -0.70
C GLU A 129 -14.78 -17.48 -1.69
N ILE A 130 -13.49 -17.49 -1.37
CA ILE A 130 -12.42 -17.98 -2.23
C ILE A 130 -11.39 -18.68 -1.36
N HIS A 131 -11.09 -19.95 -1.70
CA HIS A 131 -9.95 -20.65 -1.16
C HIS A 131 -8.71 -20.37 -2.01
N CYS A 132 -7.68 -19.74 -1.41
CA CYS A 132 -6.48 -19.23 -2.14
C CYS A 132 -5.53 -20.32 -2.67
N GLN A 133 -5.92 -21.58 -2.61
CA GLN A 133 -5.23 -22.73 -3.17
C GLN A 133 -6.13 -23.52 -4.12
N GLU A 134 -7.37 -23.79 -3.73
CA GLU A 134 -8.27 -24.69 -4.47
C GLU A 134 -9.10 -23.97 -5.55
N ASP A 135 -9.49 -22.70 -5.30
CA ASP A 135 -10.36 -21.92 -6.19
C ASP A 135 -9.59 -21.02 -7.17
N VAL A 136 -8.27 -21.07 -7.11
CA VAL A 136 -7.39 -20.24 -7.95
C VAL A 136 -6.50 -21.10 -8.84
N GLY A 137 -6.12 -20.59 -10.01
CA GLY A 137 -5.14 -21.25 -10.86
C GLY A 137 -3.71 -21.02 -10.32
N GLU A 138 -2.72 -21.56 -11.05
CA GLU A 138 -1.28 -21.45 -10.71
C GLU A 138 -0.81 -20.00 -10.47
N GLY A 139 -1.54 -19.01 -11.03
CA GLY A 139 -1.28 -17.59 -10.78
C GLY A 139 -1.56 -17.13 -9.35
N GLY A 140 -2.36 -17.89 -8.58
CA GLY A 140 -2.80 -17.52 -7.24
C GLY A 140 -3.92 -16.48 -7.20
N TYR A 141 -4.40 -16.18 -6.00
CA TYR A 141 -5.35 -15.09 -5.77
C TYR A 141 -4.66 -13.74 -5.91
N GLN A 142 -5.20 -12.86 -6.76
CA GLN A 142 -4.65 -11.53 -6.95
C GLN A 142 -5.11 -10.59 -5.84
N ILE A 143 -4.17 -10.02 -5.10
CA ILE A 143 -4.42 -9.04 -4.06
C ILE A 143 -5.05 -7.79 -4.70
N PRO A 144 -6.23 -7.35 -4.25
CA PRO A 144 -6.84 -6.11 -4.75
C PRO A 144 -6.04 -4.88 -4.32
N ASN A 145 -6.25 -3.78 -5.02
CA ASN A 145 -5.60 -2.50 -4.69
C ASN A 145 -6.01 -1.96 -3.32
N ASN A 146 -7.24 -2.25 -2.89
CA ASN A 146 -7.67 -2.02 -1.50
C ASN A 146 -7.87 -3.37 -0.80
N PRO A 147 -6.87 -3.86 -0.05
CA PRO A 147 -6.96 -5.14 0.65
C PRO A 147 -7.90 -5.12 1.87
N ASP A 148 -8.40 -3.95 2.31
CA ASP A 148 -9.37 -3.86 3.41
C ASP A 148 -10.77 -4.33 3.03
N THR A 149 -11.01 -4.56 1.73
CA THR A 149 -12.24 -5.16 1.22
C THR A 149 -12.27 -6.68 1.34
N ILE A 150 -11.25 -7.29 1.94
CA ILE A 150 -11.10 -8.72 2.15
C ILE A 150 -11.28 -9.03 3.63
N ASP A 151 -12.09 -10.03 3.93
CA ASP A 151 -12.18 -10.65 5.26
C ASP A 151 -11.49 -12.02 5.21
N PHE A 152 -10.67 -12.32 6.22
CA PHE A 152 -10.09 -13.67 6.39
C PHE A 152 -11.08 -14.53 7.15
N LEU A 153 -11.42 -15.71 6.62
CA LEU A 153 -12.46 -16.60 7.18
C LEU A 153 -11.86 -17.77 7.96
N ASP A 154 -11.01 -18.56 7.29
CA ASP A 154 -10.39 -19.76 7.84
C ASP A 154 -9.02 -20.00 7.21
N HIS A 155 -8.14 -20.75 7.87
CA HIS A 155 -6.83 -21.11 7.32
C HIS A 155 -6.19 -22.30 8.03
N ASP A 156 -5.41 -23.08 7.25
CA ASP A 156 -4.48 -24.10 7.73
C ASP A 156 -3.01 -23.63 7.58
N VAL A 157 -2.77 -22.32 7.55
CA VAL A 157 -1.47 -21.71 7.32
C VAL A 157 -0.62 -21.73 8.60
N ASP A 158 0.62 -22.22 8.49
CA ASP A 158 1.60 -22.18 9.58
C ASP A 158 2.46 -20.91 9.53
N PHE A 159 2.76 -20.38 8.32
CA PHE A 159 3.55 -19.15 8.15
C PHE A 159 3.32 -18.49 6.78
N ILE A 160 3.64 -17.22 6.70
CA ILE A 160 3.60 -16.43 5.47
C ILE A 160 5.00 -16.43 4.86
N LEU A 161 5.15 -16.85 3.59
CA LEU A 161 6.38 -16.77 2.82
C LEU A 161 6.31 -15.68 1.76
N CYS A 162 6.90 -14.54 2.03
CA CYS A 162 7.03 -13.45 1.07
C CYS A 162 8.18 -13.75 0.10
N VAL A 163 7.88 -13.89 -1.18
CA VAL A 163 8.85 -14.27 -2.23
C VAL A 163 9.07 -13.12 -3.19
N GLU A 164 10.31 -12.71 -3.40
CA GLU A 164 10.68 -11.54 -4.18
C GLU A 164 10.31 -11.67 -5.66
N THR A 165 10.71 -12.78 -6.31
CA THR A 165 10.63 -12.94 -7.76
C THR A 165 9.60 -13.97 -8.20
N GLY A 166 8.98 -13.73 -9.38
CA GLY A 166 7.99 -14.64 -9.94
C GLY A 166 8.54 -16.04 -10.22
N GLY A 167 9.73 -16.13 -10.80
CA GLY A 167 10.33 -17.44 -11.09
C GLY A 167 10.61 -18.30 -9.86
N MET A 168 10.97 -17.67 -8.74
CA MET A 168 11.15 -18.34 -7.46
C MET A 168 9.80 -18.79 -6.88
N ARG A 169 8.79 -17.90 -6.92
CA ARG A 169 7.41 -18.19 -6.51
C ARG A 169 6.84 -19.37 -7.31
N ASP A 170 6.94 -19.32 -8.64
CA ASP A 170 6.38 -20.36 -9.51
C ASP A 170 7.03 -21.71 -9.24
N ARG A 171 8.34 -21.74 -9.03
CA ARG A 171 9.06 -22.98 -8.68
C ARG A 171 8.63 -23.56 -7.33
N LEU A 172 8.32 -22.74 -6.34
CA LEU A 172 7.80 -23.20 -5.05
C LEU A 172 6.41 -23.80 -5.20
N VAL A 173 5.51 -23.14 -5.94
CA VAL A 173 4.16 -23.63 -6.20
C VAL A 173 4.17 -24.92 -7.04
N GLU A 174 4.95 -24.97 -8.12
CA GLU A 174 5.12 -26.17 -8.95
C GLU A 174 5.57 -27.42 -8.15
N ASN A 175 6.35 -27.21 -7.09
CA ASN A 175 6.82 -28.27 -6.21
C ASN A 175 5.92 -28.50 -4.98
N GLY A 176 4.75 -27.88 -4.92
CA GLY A 176 3.78 -28.08 -3.83
C GLY A 176 4.23 -27.57 -2.47
N PHE A 177 5.13 -26.58 -2.43
CA PHE A 177 5.66 -26.06 -1.17
C PHE A 177 4.57 -25.49 -0.25
N ASP A 178 3.57 -24.83 -0.81
CA ASP A 178 2.40 -24.31 -0.11
C ASP A 178 1.60 -25.42 0.58
N THR A 179 1.48 -26.58 -0.05
CA THR A 179 0.78 -27.77 0.47
C THR A 179 1.64 -28.52 1.49
N ASP A 180 2.91 -28.78 1.16
CA ASP A 180 3.78 -29.63 1.99
C ASP A 180 4.14 -28.98 3.34
N TYR A 181 4.14 -27.65 3.39
CA TYR A 181 4.54 -26.86 4.56
C TYR A 181 3.44 -25.95 5.12
N ASN A 182 2.20 -26.07 4.65
CA ASN A 182 1.11 -25.18 5.01
C ASN A 182 1.50 -23.69 4.91
N ALA A 183 2.22 -23.33 3.84
CA ALA A 183 2.75 -21.99 3.64
C ALA A 183 1.80 -21.12 2.84
N LEU A 184 1.55 -19.90 3.30
CA LEU A 184 0.91 -18.88 2.46
C LEU A 184 1.99 -18.11 1.69
N ILE A 185 2.14 -18.39 0.41
CA ILE A 185 3.11 -17.74 -0.47
C ILE A 185 2.56 -16.41 -0.95
N VAL A 186 3.26 -15.32 -0.62
CA VAL A 186 2.97 -13.94 -1.06
C VAL A 186 4.03 -13.53 -2.07
N HIS A 187 3.65 -13.36 -3.34
CA HIS A 187 4.56 -12.86 -4.36
C HIS A 187 4.72 -11.34 -4.25
N LEU A 188 5.91 -10.85 -3.96
CA LEU A 188 6.19 -9.42 -3.74
C LEU A 188 6.27 -8.61 -5.05
N LYS A 189 6.61 -9.23 -6.17
CA LYS A 189 6.92 -8.58 -7.47
C LYS A 189 8.09 -7.58 -7.37
N GLY A 190 9.18 -7.99 -6.73
CA GLY A 190 10.30 -7.12 -6.41
C GLY A 190 10.01 -6.23 -5.20
N GLN A 191 10.13 -4.92 -5.33
CA GLN A 191 9.76 -3.99 -4.26
C GLN A 191 8.24 -4.04 -4.02
N PRO A 192 7.78 -4.47 -2.83
CA PRO A 192 6.37 -4.71 -2.60
C PRO A 192 5.54 -3.42 -2.62
N ALA A 193 4.46 -3.45 -3.40
CA ALA A 193 3.47 -2.39 -3.43
C ALA A 193 2.81 -2.19 -2.06
N ARG A 194 2.23 -1.02 -1.81
CA ARG A 194 1.56 -0.70 -0.55
C ARG A 194 0.46 -1.72 -0.21
N ALA A 195 -0.37 -2.12 -1.18
CA ALA A 195 -1.42 -3.12 -0.97
C ALA A 195 -0.85 -4.48 -0.51
N THR A 196 0.28 -4.90 -1.11
CA THR A 196 0.96 -6.15 -0.72
C THR A 196 1.49 -6.09 0.70
N ARG A 197 2.11 -4.98 1.09
CA ARG A 197 2.59 -4.78 2.47
C ARG A 197 1.45 -4.74 3.47
N ARG A 198 0.35 -4.05 3.13
CA ARG A 198 -0.83 -3.91 3.99
C ARG A 198 -1.51 -5.26 4.22
N ILE A 199 -1.72 -6.08 3.18
CA ILE A 199 -2.30 -7.41 3.38
C ILE A 199 -1.37 -8.34 4.16
N THR A 200 -0.05 -8.29 3.91
CA THR A 200 0.92 -9.08 4.67
C THR A 200 0.90 -8.71 6.16
N LYS A 201 0.81 -7.41 6.47
CA LYS A 201 0.67 -6.94 7.84
C LYS A 201 -0.65 -7.41 8.47
N ARG A 202 -1.78 -7.29 7.76
CA ARG A 202 -3.09 -7.77 8.24
C ARG A 202 -3.06 -9.27 8.54
N LEU A 203 -2.50 -10.08 7.64
CA LEU A 203 -2.34 -11.53 7.84
C LEU A 203 -1.53 -11.84 9.09
N HIS A 204 -0.45 -11.08 9.33
CA HIS A 204 0.34 -11.21 10.54
C HIS A 204 -0.44 -10.80 11.80
N ASP A 205 -1.06 -9.62 11.79
CA ASP A 205 -1.70 -9.04 12.97
C ASP A 205 -3.02 -9.76 13.32
N GLU A 206 -3.85 -10.11 12.31
CA GLU A 206 -5.18 -10.68 12.53
C GLU A 206 -5.14 -12.20 12.76
N LEU A 207 -4.23 -12.91 12.07
CA LEU A 207 -4.12 -14.38 12.16
C LEU A 207 -2.95 -14.83 13.02
N GLY A 208 -2.08 -13.93 13.48
CA GLY A 208 -0.93 -14.25 14.31
C GLY A 208 0.18 -15.02 13.58
N LEU A 209 0.19 -15.00 12.25
CA LEU A 209 1.11 -15.79 11.43
C LEU A 209 2.51 -15.18 11.35
N PRO A 210 3.58 -15.96 11.56
CA PRO A 210 4.94 -15.47 11.36
C PRO A 210 5.21 -15.18 9.88
N VAL A 211 6.00 -14.12 9.60
CA VAL A 211 6.37 -13.72 8.24
C VAL A 211 7.83 -14.03 7.97
N VAL A 212 8.09 -14.76 6.90
CA VAL A 212 9.42 -15.07 6.38
C VAL A 212 9.60 -14.40 5.02
N VAL A 213 10.74 -13.77 4.78
CA VAL A 213 11.05 -13.12 3.50
C VAL A 213 12.13 -13.91 2.78
N PHE A 214 11.85 -14.35 1.55
CA PHE A 214 12.74 -15.11 0.70
C PHE A 214 13.14 -14.27 -0.53
N THR A 215 14.41 -13.90 -0.60
CA THR A 215 14.99 -13.02 -1.60
C THR A 215 16.24 -13.65 -2.21
N ASP A 216 16.76 -13.09 -3.30
CA ASP A 216 17.97 -13.59 -3.98
C ASP A 216 19.29 -13.12 -3.32
N GLY A 217 19.22 -12.26 -2.29
CA GLY A 217 20.34 -11.86 -1.44
C GLY A 217 21.22 -10.76 -2.02
N ASP A 218 20.76 -10.03 -3.02
CA ASP A 218 21.45 -8.85 -3.54
C ASP A 218 21.29 -7.62 -2.62
N PRO A 219 21.96 -6.49 -2.86
CA PRO A 219 21.78 -5.29 -2.04
C PRO A 219 20.37 -4.72 -2.02
N TRP A 220 19.54 -4.94 -3.05
CA TRP A 220 18.15 -4.54 -3.09
C TRP A 220 17.26 -5.40 -2.20
N SER A 221 17.62 -6.66 -2.03
CA SER A 221 16.91 -7.59 -1.16
C SER A 221 16.82 -7.12 0.27
N TYR A 222 17.86 -6.43 0.80
CA TYR A 222 17.81 -5.81 2.13
C TYR A 222 16.78 -4.68 2.21
N ARG A 223 16.62 -3.92 1.13
CA ARG A 223 15.59 -2.88 1.06
C ARG A 223 14.18 -3.48 0.98
N ILE A 224 14.02 -4.56 0.21
CA ILE A 224 12.76 -5.30 0.10
C ILE A 224 12.38 -5.87 1.47
N TYR A 225 13.31 -6.56 2.13
CA TYR A 225 13.13 -7.06 3.49
C TYR A 225 12.73 -5.92 4.45
N GLY A 226 13.48 -4.81 4.45
CA GLY A 226 13.18 -3.66 5.30
C GLY A 226 11.78 -3.08 5.06
N SER A 227 11.31 -3.05 3.81
CA SER A 227 9.96 -2.58 3.46
C SER A 227 8.86 -3.52 3.96
N VAL A 228 9.11 -4.83 4.00
CA VAL A 228 8.16 -5.81 4.54
C VAL A 228 8.15 -5.77 6.07
N ALA A 229 9.34 -5.76 6.69
CA ALA A 229 9.49 -5.90 8.13
C ALA A 229 9.15 -4.62 8.92
N TYR A 230 9.50 -3.45 8.36
CA TYR A 230 9.45 -2.16 9.08
C TYR A 230 8.58 -1.12 8.37
N GLY A 231 7.97 -1.46 7.25
CA GLY A 231 7.24 -0.50 6.43
C GLY A 231 8.16 0.47 5.65
N SER A 232 7.55 1.49 5.07
CA SER A 232 8.28 2.60 4.42
C SER A 232 7.50 3.88 4.67
N ILE A 233 8.21 4.92 4.99
CA ILE A 233 7.72 6.31 5.02
C ILE A 233 7.90 6.92 3.64
#